data_ffca40b8f6f21f3f9b67618ece7c3ad2
#
_entry.id   ffca40b8f6f21f3f9b67618ece7c3ad2
#
_cell.length_a   1.000
_cell.length_b   1.000
_cell.length_c   1.000
_cell.angle_alpha   90.00
_cell.angle_beta   90.00
_cell.angle_gamma   90.00
#
_symmetry.space_group_name_H-M   'P 1'
#
loop_
_entity.id
_entity.type
_entity.pdbx_description
1 polymer ?
#
loop_
_entity_poly.entity_id
_entity_poly.type
_entity_poly.pdbx_seq_one_letter_code
_entity_poly.pdbx_strand_id
1 'polypeptide(L)' 'MNNGGRSPCPDEPDIRLSVELSGVRVYFAACLTAALVFVCDIAARRPGTVAVYPGHCAGLPRLPSERLFLQP' A
#
# COMPACT_ATOMS: atom_id res chain seq x y z
N MET A 1 -0.68 6.43 -20.83
CA MET A 1 -1.52 5.51 -20.34
C MET A 1 -1.44 5.40 -18.86
N ASN A 2 -2.46 5.27 -18.29
CA ASN A 2 -2.50 5.26 -16.89
C ASN A 2 -2.88 3.93 -16.33
N ASN A 3 -2.17 3.47 -15.37
CA ASN A 3 -2.46 2.25 -14.74
C ASN A 3 -2.71 2.37 -13.30
N GLY A 4 -3.04 3.56 -12.85
CA GLY A 4 -3.14 3.83 -11.45
C GLY A 4 -4.11 2.93 -10.73
N GLY A 5 -5.13 2.44 -11.41
CA GLY A 5 -6.11 1.62 -10.76
C GLY A 5 -5.86 0.14 -10.82
N ARG A 6 -4.79 -0.27 -11.47
CA ARG A 6 -4.60 -1.70 -11.67
C ARG A 6 -3.71 -2.32 -10.63
N SER A 7 -4.19 -3.40 -10.05
CA SER A 7 -3.41 -4.19 -9.12
C SER A 7 -2.47 -5.11 -9.87
N PRO A 8 -1.22 -5.26 -9.43
CA PRO A 8 -0.32 -6.27 -9.98
C PRO A 8 -0.75 -7.69 -9.62
N CYS A 9 -1.62 -7.84 -8.63
CA CYS A 9 -2.16 -9.14 -8.24
C CYS A 9 -3.68 -9.04 -8.21
N PRO A 10 -4.34 -9.06 -9.36
CA PRO A 10 -5.78 -8.83 -9.39
C PRO A 10 -6.61 -9.86 -8.67
N ASP A 11 -6.03 -11.03 -8.38
CA ASP A 11 -6.75 -12.05 -7.63
C ASP A 11 -6.77 -11.78 -6.13
N GLU A 12 -6.00 -10.82 -5.67
CA GLU A 12 -5.95 -10.46 -4.26
C GLU A 12 -6.77 -9.21 -4.01
N PRO A 13 -7.35 -9.08 -2.82
CA PRO A 13 -8.04 -7.84 -2.49
C PRO A 13 -7.06 -6.68 -2.38
N ASP A 14 -7.54 -5.48 -2.64
CA ASP A 14 -6.78 -4.27 -2.39
C ASP A 14 -6.96 -3.88 -0.95
N ILE A 15 -5.88 -3.41 -0.35
CA ILE A 15 -5.85 -2.98 1.04
C ILE A 15 -5.54 -1.50 1.07
N ARG A 16 -6.27 -0.76 1.89
CA ARG A 16 -6.03 0.66 2.05
C ARG A 16 -4.96 0.86 3.12
N LEU A 17 -3.92 1.59 2.75
CA LEU A 17 -2.81 1.88 3.65
C LEU A 17 -2.74 3.37 3.91
N SER A 18 -2.38 3.76 5.10
CA SER A 18 -2.03 5.13 5.38
C SER A 18 -0.57 5.19 5.81
N VAL A 19 0.13 6.20 5.33
CA VAL A 19 1.54 6.40 5.65
C VAL A 19 1.70 7.83 6.12
N GLU A 20 2.36 8.02 7.23
CA GLU A 20 2.63 9.35 7.73
C GLU A 20 4.01 9.78 7.29
N LEU A 21 4.07 10.86 6.53
CA LEU A 21 5.32 11.40 6.01
C LEU A 21 5.39 12.86 6.40
N SER A 22 6.38 13.20 7.22
CA SER A 22 6.63 14.58 7.64
C SER A 22 5.38 15.26 8.21
N GLY A 23 4.64 14.51 9.00
CA GLY A 23 3.43 15.05 9.61
C GLY A 23 2.20 15.04 8.73
N VAL A 24 2.32 14.54 7.51
CA VAL A 24 1.19 14.45 6.59
C VAL A 24 0.84 12.99 6.39
N ARG A 25 -0.45 12.68 6.46
CA ARG A 25 -0.91 11.31 6.25
C ARG A 25 -1.39 11.15 4.82
N VAL A 26 -0.84 10.16 4.15
CA VAL A 26 -1.14 9.87 2.75
C VAL A 26 -1.71 8.47 2.65
N TYR A 27 -2.68 8.28 1.78
CA TYR A 27 -3.37 7.01 1.62
C TYR A 27 -3.06 6.38 0.27
N PHE A 28 -2.88 5.06 0.27
CA PHE A 28 -2.59 4.31 -0.94
C PHE A 28 -3.39 3.02 -0.95
N ALA A 29 -3.55 2.46 -2.14
CA ALA A 29 -4.08 1.12 -2.31
C ALA A 29 -2.96 0.18 -2.72
N ALA A 30 -2.97 -1.03 -2.19
CA ALA A 30 -2.00 -2.05 -2.58
C ALA A 30 -2.67 -3.41 -2.47
N CYS A 31 -2.22 -4.36 -3.29
CA CYS A 31 -2.74 -5.71 -3.17
C CYS A 31 -2.27 -6.31 -1.84
N LEU A 32 -2.96 -7.34 -1.39
CA LEU A 32 -2.73 -7.88 -0.05
C LEU A 32 -1.27 -8.26 0.20
N THR A 33 -0.65 -8.98 -0.72
CA THR A 33 0.73 -9.40 -0.53
C THR A 33 1.67 -8.20 -0.42
N ALA A 34 1.53 -7.25 -1.34
CA ALA A 34 2.38 -6.06 -1.32
C ALA A 34 2.13 -5.23 -0.07
N ALA A 35 0.87 -5.13 0.36
CA ALA A 35 0.55 -4.39 1.56
C ALA A 35 1.22 -4.98 2.79
N LEU A 36 1.16 -6.30 2.94
CA LEU A 36 1.76 -6.96 4.09
C LEU A 36 3.27 -6.79 4.11
N VAL A 37 3.93 -6.95 2.96
CA VAL A 37 5.38 -6.79 2.88
C VAL A 37 5.77 -5.34 3.19
N PHE A 38 5.03 -4.39 2.63
CA PHE A 38 5.30 -2.98 2.86
C PHE A 38 5.16 -2.63 4.34
N VAL A 39 4.07 -3.08 4.97
CA VAL A 39 3.83 -2.76 6.38
C VAL A 39 4.93 -3.37 7.24
N CYS A 40 5.33 -4.61 6.99
CA CYS A 40 6.39 -5.24 7.76
C CYS A 40 7.71 -4.50 7.60
N ASP A 41 8.03 -4.10 6.39
CA ASP A 41 9.27 -3.40 6.11
C ASP A 41 9.31 -2.03 6.81
N ILE A 42 8.23 -1.27 6.69
CA ILE A 42 8.18 0.06 7.30
C ILE A 42 8.11 -0.04 8.83
N ALA A 43 7.35 -1.01 9.35
CA ALA A 43 7.24 -1.15 10.80
C ALA A 43 8.58 -1.50 11.44
N ALA A 44 9.43 -2.22 10.72
CA ALA A 44 10.75 -2.54 11.23
C ALA A 44 11.66 -1.32 11.29
N ARG A 45 11.41 -0.34 10.43
CA ARG A 45 12.24 0.86 10.35
C ARG A 45 11.66 2.03 11.11
N ARG A 46 10.35 2.21 11.02
CA ARG A 46 9.66 3.35 11.60
C ARG A 46 8.32 2.92 12.17
N PRO A 47 8.31 2.33 13.34
CA PRO A 47 7.06 1.88 13.94
C PRO A 47 6.08 3.04 14.11
N GLY A 48 4.83 2.76 13.83
CA GLY A 48 3.78 3.74 14.03
C GLY A 48 3.52 4.68 12.89
N THR A 49 4.28 4.58 11.80
CA THR A 49 4.09 5.50 10.68
C THR A 49 3.17 4.96 9.60
N VAL A 50 2.85 3.67 9.65
CA VAL A 50 1.99 3.06 8.65
C VAL A 50 0.85 2.33 9.35
N ALA A 51 -0.32 2.36 8.75
CA ALA A 51 -1.48 1.65 9.27
C ALA A 51 -2.25 1.04 8.11
N VAL A 52 -2.91 -0.07 8.40
CA VAL A 52 -3.75 -0.77 7.44
C VAL A 52 -5.20 -0.50 7.81
N TYR A 53 -6.00 -0.12 6.83
CA TYR A 53 -7.41 0.12 7.05
C TYR A 53 -8.23 -0.74 6.10
N PRO A 54 -9.17 -1.51 6.60
CA PRO A 54 -10.13 -2.16 5.72
C PRO A 54 -11.04 -1.12 5.10
N GLY A 55 -11.50 -1.38 3.90
CA GLY A 55 -12.45 -0.50 3.27
C GLY A 55 -12.16 -0.27 1.81
N HIS A 56 -12.81 0.75 1.27
CA HIS A 56 -12.73 1.01 -0.16
C HIS A 56 -11.41 1.63 -0.54
N CYS A 57 -10.92 1.21 -1.71
CA CYS A 57 -9.72 1.78 -2.28
C CYS A 57 -10.01 2.61 -3.52
N ALA A 58 -11.28 2.84 -3.82
CA ALA A 58 -11.66 3.61 -5.00
C ALA A 58 -11.10 5.02 -4.91
N GLY A 59 -10.48 5.47 -5.99
CA GLY A 59 -9.91 6.81 -6.02
C GLY A 59 -8.55 6.96 -5.38
N LEU A 60 -8.04 5.92 -4.74
CA LEU A 60 -6.72 6.00 -4.14
C LEU A 60 -5.65 5.64 -5.16
N PRO A 61 -4.51 6.34 -5.13
CA PRO A 61 -3.39 5.93 -5.97
C PRO A 61 -2.82 4.61 -5.49
N ARG A 62 -2.23 3.86 -6.42
CA ARG A 62 -1.53 2.64 -6.06
C ARG A 62 -0.27 3.00 -5.27
N LEU A 63 0.12 2.09 -4.38
CA LEU A 63 1.36 2.27 -3.63
C LEU A 63 2.53 2.38 -4.61
N PRO A 64 3.37 3.41 -4.48
CA PRO A 64 4.53 3.53 -5.35
C PRO A 64 5.42 2.31 -5.21
N SER A 65 5.91 1.81 -6.35
CA SER A 65 6.78 0.64 -6.38
C SER A 65 6.13 -0.61 -5.79
N GLU A 66 4.80 -0.71 -5.91
CA GLU A 66 4.06 -1.83 -5.35
C GLU A 66 4.64 -3.17 -5.79
N ARG A 67 5.10 -3.26 -7.04
CA ARG A 67 5.62 -4.51 -7.57
C ARG A 67 6.89 -4.97 -6.87
N LEU A 68 7.65 -4.04 -6.30
CA LEU A 68 8.87 -4.40 -5.60
C LEU A 68 8.58 -5.15 -4.31
N PHE A 69 7.38 -5.02 -3.77
CA PHE A 69 6.99 -5.72 -2.56
C PHE A 69 6.41 -7.10 -2.85
N LEU A 70 6.38 -7.49 -4.13
CA LEU A 70 5.93 -8.81 -4.52
C LEU A 70 7.08 -9.75 -4.84
N GLN A 71 8.28 -9.21 -4.96
CA GLN A 71 9.45 -10.00 -5.31
C GLN A 71 10.35 -10.18 -4.11
N PRO A 72 10.89 -11.38 -3.94
CA PRO A 72 11.76 -11.67 -2.80
C PRO A 72 13.03 -10.85 -2.83
#